data_c63773210b4d857a156795306b2d9326
#
_entry.id   c63773210b4d857a156795306b2d9326
#
_cell.length_a   1.000
_cell.length_b   1.000
_cell.length_c   1.000
_cell.angle_alpha   90.00
_cell.angle_beta   90.00
_cell.angle_gamma   90.00
#
_symmetry.space_group_name_H-M   'P 1'
#
loop_
_entity.id
_entity.type
_entity.pdbx_description
1 polymer ?
#
loop_
_entity_poly.entity_id
_entity_poly.type
_entity_poly.pdbx_seq_one_letter_code
_entity_poly.pdbx_strand_id
1 'polypeptide(L)'
;MGRSYVKRETAQARGYSQAVVTEGGRVIWLAGQVAAEDSSGRSLAADFDGQVREVFARLGHTLEEAGGRLSDMVTMTVFITDARLGDRFTQLRCEIFGDNFPASALITVAGLARPEMLVEVQGIAVIA
;
A
#
# COMPACT_ATOMS: atom_id res chain seq x y z
N MET A 1 -8.46 18.57 11.57
CA MET A 1 -7.26 17.78 11.19
C MET A 1 -6.66 18.35 9.91
N GLY A 2 -5.36 18.61 9.88
CA GLY A 2 -4.66 19.10 8.71
C GLY A 2 -3.81 18.02 8.06
N ARG A 3 -3.68 18.07 6.74
CA ARG A 3 -2.81 17.17 5.98
C ARG A 3 -2.22 17.91 4.78
N SER A 4 -0.92 17.79 4.60
CA SER A 4 -0.24 18.33 3.43
C SER A 4 0.81 17.35 2.93
N TYR A 5 1.22 17.53 1.68
CA TYR A 5 2.10 16.59 0.98
C TYR A 5 3.33 17.32 0.47
N VAL A 6 4.50 16.80 0.80
CA VAL A 6 5.76 17.26 0.19
C VAL A 6 5.98 16.40 -1.05
N LYS A 7 5.84 17.01 -2.22
CA LYS A 7 5.86 16.30 -3.50
C LYS A 7 7.18 16.55 -4.23
N ARG A 8 7.67 15.53 -4.90
CA ARG A 8 8.78 15.59 -5.85
C ARG A 8 8.31 14.98 -7.16
N GLU A 9 8.73 15.53 -8.28
CA GLU A 9 8.32 15.07 -9.60
C GLU A 9 8.62 13.58 -9.80
N THR A 10 9.83 13.16 -9.45
CA THR A 10 10.25 11.76 -9.59
C THR A 10 9.45 10.83 -8.68
N ALA A 11 9.15 11.25 -7.46
CA ALA A 11 8.34 10.46 -6.52
C ALA A 11 6.89 10.36 -7.00
N GLN A 12 6.32 11.47 -7.47
CA GLN A 12 4.95 11.48 -8.00
C GLN A 12 4.78 10.51 -9.17
N ALA A 13 5.76 10.46 -10.07
CA ALA A 13 5.75 9.54 -11.20
C ALA A 13 5.73 8.07 -10.76
N ARG A 14 6.23 7.77 -9.57
CA ARG A 14 6.26 6.42 -9.00
C ARG A 14 5.17 6.19 -7.95
N GLY A 15 4.24 7.12 -7.79
CA GLY A 15 3.08 6.97 -6.94
C GLY A 15 3.36 7.05 -5.44
N TYR A 16 4.30 7.90 -5.03
CA TYR A 16 4.49 8.19 -3.60
C TYR A 16 4.83 9.66 -3.38
N SER A 17 4.61 10.14 -2.16
CA SER A 17 5.02 11.47 -1.72
C SER A 17 6.35 11.37 -0.98
N GLN A 18 7.15 12.43 -1.07
CA GLN A 18 8.41 12.50 -0.34
C GLN A 18 8.16 12.51 1.17
N ALA A 19 7.13 13.21 1.60
CA ALA A 19 6.67 13.22 2.99
C ALA A 19 5.18 13.57 3.02
N VAL A 20 4.51 13.20 4.10
CA VAL A 20 3.14 13.64 4.40
C VAL A 20 3.19 14.27 5.79
N VAL A 21 2.62 15.47 5.91
CA VAL A 21 2.53 16.17 7.19
C VAL A 21 1.09 16.11 7.66
N THR A 22 0.86 15.69 8.90
CA THR A 22 -0.47 15.64 9.49
C THR A 22 -0.49 16.38 10.83
N GLU A 23 -1.64 16.98 11.14
CA GLU A 23 -1.90 17.60 12.42
C GLU A 23 -3.26 17.14 12.92
N GLY A 24 -3.34 16.65 14.15
CA GLY A 24 -4.56 16.12 14.74
C GLY A 24 -5.01 14.83 14.12
N GLY A 25 -6.25 14.45 14.37
CA GLY A 25 -6.85 13.23 13.87
C GLY A 25 -6.52 12.00 14.69
N ARG A 26 -7.02 10.85 14.24
CA ARG A 26 -6.78 9.55 14.88
C ARG A 26 -5.81 8.74 14.00
N VAL A 27 -4.82 8.14 14.65
CA VAL A 27 -3.81 7.32 13.97
C VAL A 27 -4.29 5.87 13.95
N ILE A 28 -4.26 5.26 12.77
CA ILE A 28 -4.60 3.85 12.56
C ILE A 28 -3.31 3.11 12.18
N TRP A 29 -2.91 2.17 13.02
CA TRP A 29 -1.73 1.33 12.82
C TRP A 29 -2.17 0.04 12.12
N LEU A 30 -1.82 -0.10 10.86
CA LEU A 30 -2.25 -1.25 10.06
C LEU A 30 -1.22 -2.36 10.11
N ALA A 31 -1.69 -3.58 10.33
CA ALA A 31 -0.85 -4.76 10.17
C ALA A 31 -0.46 -4.95 8.70
N GLY A 32 0.64 -5.63 8.45
CA GLY A 32 1.03 -6.02 7.11
C GLY A 32 -0.01 -6.93 6.48
N GLN A 33 -0.34 -6.70 5.22
CA GLN A 33 -1.30 -7.51 4.47
C GLN A 33 -0.60 -8.20 3.32
N VAL A 34 -0.94 -9.46 3.15
CA VAL A 34 -0.55 -10.34 2.04
C VAL A 34 -1.83 -10.96 1.46
N ALA A 35 -1.74 -11.53 0.26
CA ALA A 35 -2.88 -12.17 -0.35
C ALA A 35 -2.45 -13.38 -1.17
N ALA A 36 -2.56 -14.58 -0.60
CA ALA A 36 -2.36 -15.83 -1.35
C ALA A 36 -3.57 -16.20 -2.19
N GLU A 37 -4.73 -15.64 -1.86
CA GLU A 37 -6.01 -15.89 -2.54
C GLU A 37 -6.87 -14.63 -2.51
N ASP A 38 -7.85 -14.54 -3.43
CA ASP A 38 -8.80 -13.44 -3.45
C ASP A 38 -9.98 -13.71 -2.51
N SER A 39 -10.94 -12.76 -2.47
CA SER A 39 -12.11 -12.84 -1.59
C SER A 39 -13.04 -14.00 -1.92
N SER A 40 -12.94 -14.59 -3.11
CA SER A 40 -13.71 -15.78 -3.51
C SER A 40 -12.99 -17.08 -3.21
N GLY A 41 -11.76 -17.04 -2.69
CA GLY A 41 -10.94 -18.21 -2.41
C GLY A 41 -10.11 -18.68 -3.60
N ARG A 42 -10.12 -17.95 -4.70
CA ARG A 42 -9.29 -18.29 -5.87
C ARG A 42 -7.83 -17.99 -5.57
N SER A 43 -6.94 -18.93 -5.90
CA SER A 43 -5.50 -18.76 -5.72
C SER A 43 -4.95 -17.60 -6.54
N LEU A 44 -4.12 -16.77 -5.90
CA LEU A 44 -3.36 -15.69 -6.54
C LEU A 44 -1.88 -16.04 -6.67
N ALA A 45 -1.52 -17.31 -6.52
CA ALA A 45 -0.14 -17.76 -6.74
C ALA A 45 0.30 -17.36 -8.16
N ALA A 46 1.52 -16.81 -8.28
CA ALA A 46 2.10 -16.31 -9.53
C ALA A 46 1.33 -15.13 -10.18
N ASP A 47 0.30 -14.60 -9.54
CA ASP A 47 -0.51 -13.47 -10.02
C ASP A 47 -0.16 -12.22 -9.21
N PHE A 48 0.91 -11.54 -9.59
CA PHE A 48 1.38 -10.36 -8.86
C PHE A 48 0.33 -9.23 -8.85
N ASP A 49 -0.24 -8.91 -9.99
CA ASP A 49 -1.27 -7.85 -10.10
C ASP A 49 -2.46 -8.17 -9.21
N GLY A 50 -2.92 -9.42 -9.25
CA GLY A 50 -4.01 -9.88 -8.40
C GLY A 50 -3.69 -9.76 -6.92
N GLN A 51 -2.48 -10.12 -6.51
CA GLN A 51 -2.04 -9.98 -5.12
C GLN A 51 -2.01 -8.50 -4.70
N VAL A 52 -1.44 -7.62 -5.52
CA VAL A 52 -1.40 -6.18 -5.21
C VAL A 52 -2.80 -5.63 -5.02
N ARG A 53 -3.71 -5.91 -5.94
CA ARG A 53 -5.10 -5.42 -5.86
C ARG A 53 -5.82 -5.95 -4.62
N GLU A 54 -5.65 -7.23 -4.33
CA GLU A 54 -6.29 -7.84 -3.15
C GLU A 54 -5.72 -7.28 -1.84
N VAL A 55 -4.40 -7.07 -1.77
CA VAL A 55 -3.75 -6.47 -0.60
C VAL A 55 -4.34 -5.09 -0.31
N PHE A 56 -4.45 -4.23 -1.32
CA PHE A 56 -5.03 -2.89 -1.12
C PHE A 56 -6.54 -2.95 -0.83
N ALA A 57 -7.26 -3.90 -1.39
CA ALA A 57 -8.66 -4.10 -1.05
C ALA A 57 -8.82 -4.48 0.44
N ARG A 58 -7.96 -5.35 0.95
CA ARG A 58 -7.97 -5.75 2.37
C ARG A 58 -7.61 -4.59 3.29
N LEU A 59 -6.61 -3.79 2.93
CA LEU A 59 -6.26 -2.59 3.69
C LEU A 59 -7.41 -1.60 3.71
N GLY A 60 -8.05 -1.36 2.57
CA GLY A 60 -9.22 -0.49 2.47
C GLY A 60 -10.38 -0.98 3.34
N HIS A 61 -10.64 -2.28 3.34
CA HIS A 61 -11.68 -2.88 4.17
C HIS A 61 -11.40 -2.70 5.67
N THR A 62 -10.16 -2.95 6.09
CA THR A 62 -9.74 -2.75 7.48
C THR A 62 -9.89 -1.28 7.88
N LEU A 63 -9.52 -0.36 6.99
CA LEU A 63 -9.66 1.08 7.25
C LEU A 63 -11.14 1.49 7.37
N GLU A 64 -12.03 0.92 6.56
CA GLU A 64 -13.47 1.17 6.68
C GLU A 64 -14.00 0.73 8.05
N GLU A 65 -13.56 -0.42 8.54
CA GLU A 65 -13.91 -0.87 9.89
C GLU A 65 -13.43 0.09 10.98
N ALA A 66 -12.31 0.78 10.75
CA ALA A 66 -11.77 1.79 11.67
C ALA A 66 -12.37 3.19 11.47
N GLY A 67 -13.27 3.36 10.51
CA GLY A 67 -13.93 4.63 10.23
C GLY A 67 -13.22 5.50 9.20
N GLY A 68 -12.29 4.95 8.44
CA GLY A 68 -11.54 5.65 7.41
C GLY A 68 -11.68 5.03 6.03
N ARG A 69 -10.74 5.32 5.18
CA ARG A 69 -10.68 4.80 3.81
C ARG A 69 -9.21 4.70 3.35
N LEU A 70 -8.97 4.03 2.23
CA LEU A 70 -7.62 3.81 1.72
C LEU A 70 -6.86 5.13 1.50
N SER A 71 -7.54 6.17 1.04
CA SER A 71 -6.92 7.50 0.82
C SER A 71 -6.46 8.19 2.11
N ASP A 72 -6.80 7.65 3.28
CA ASP A 72 -6.31 8.17 4.57
C ASP A 72 -4.92 7.63 4.94
N MET A 73 -4.38 6.69 4.19
CA MET A 73 -3.02 6.21 4.41
C MET A 73 -2.01 7.34 4.20
N VAL A 74 -1.12 7.53 5.15
CA VAL A 74 -0.09 8.58 5.10
C VAL A 74 1.30 8.02 4.86
N THR A 75 1.53 6.77 5.18
CA THR A 75 2.79 6.08 4.88
C THR A 75 2.54 4.60 4.68
N MET A 76 3.40 3.98 3.88
CA MET A 76 3.41 2.53 3.72
C MET A 76 4.83 2.04 3.47
N THR A 77 5.11 0.82 3.89
CA THR A 77 6.28 0.08 3.48
C THR A 77 5.81 -1.11 2.65
N VAL A 78 6.38 -1.24 1.48
CA VAL A 78 6.03 -2.29 0.52
C VAL A 78 7.19 -3.25 0.42
N PHE A 79 6.91 -4.54 0.62
CA PHE A 79 7.89 -5.61 0.50
C PHE A 79 7.54 -6.44 -0.72
N ILE A 80 8.50 -6.64 -1.61
CA ILE A 80 8.34 -7.50 -2.79
C ILE A 80 9.45 -8.54 -2.80
N THR A 81 9.19 -9.71 -3.37
CA THR A 81 10.16 -10.81 -3.38
C THR A 81 11.07 -10.81 -4.61
N ASP A 82 10.79 -9.94 -5.58
CA ASP A 82 11.56 -9.81 -6.81
C ASP A 82 11.64 -8.34 -7.22
N ALA A 83 12.84 -7.78 -7.26
CA ALA A 83 13.06 -6.36 -7.61
C ALA A 83 12.52 -6.02 -9.00
N ARG A 84 12.43 -6.98 -9.92
CA ARG A 84 11.88 -6.78 -11.26
C ARG A 84 10.39 -6.41 -11.26
N LEU A 85 9.69 -6.69 -10.16
CA LEU A 85 8.27 -6.35 -10.01
C LEU A 85 8.04 -4.91 -9.53
N GLY A 86 9.11 -4.18 -9.20
CA GLY A 86 8.99 -2.84 -8.61
C GLY A 86 8.28 -1.84 -9.49
N ASP A 87 8.62 -1.78 -10.78
CA ASP A 87 7.98 -0.84 -11.71
C ASP A 87 6.49 -1.16 -11.89
N ARG A 88 6.15 -2.45 -11.97
CA ARG A 88 4.75 -2.86 -12.07
C ARG A 88 3.97 -2.48 -10.81
N PHE A 89 4.57 -2.67 -9.63
CA PHE A 89 3.96 -2.24 -8.39
C PHE A 89 3.64 -0.74 -8.41
N THR A 90 4.59 0.09 -8.83
CA THR A 90 4.38 1.55 -8.85
C THR A 90 3.29 1.97 -9.82
N GLN A 91 3.15 1.30 -10.97
CA GLN A 91 2.05 1.54 -11.90
C GLN A 91 0.70 1.24 -11.26
N LEU A 92 0.58 0.08 -10.61
CA LEU A 92 -0.66 -0.32 -9.92
C LEU A 92 -1.00 0.64 -8.78
N ARG A 93 -0.01 1.06 -8.00
CA ARG A 93 -0.24 2.03 -6.92
C ARG A 93 -0.72 3.38 -7.45
N CYS A 94 -0.16 3.86 -8.55
CA CYS A 94 -0.65 5.08 -9.20
C CYS A 94 -2.12 4.96 -9.58
N GLU A 95 -2.53 3.83 -10.14
CA GLU A 95 -3.93 3.58 -10.50
C GLU A 95 -4.84 3.56 -9.28
N ILE A 96 -4.39 2.88 -8.20
CA ILE A 96 -5.20 2.68 -7.00
C ILE A 96 -5.42 3.98 -6.24
N PHE A 97 -4.38 4.78 -6.06
CA PHE A 97 -4.47 6.02 -5.27
C PHE A 97 -4.80 7.25 -6.11
N GLY A 98 -4.41 7.30 -7.38
CA GLY A 98 -4.67 8.43 -8.28
C GLY A 98 -3.80 9.64 -8.02
N ASP A 99 -3.86 10.24 -6.83
CA ASP A 99 -3.08 11.40 -6.41
C ASP A 99 -2.98 11.41 -4.88
N ASN A 100 -2.27 12.41 -4.33
CA ASN A 100 -2.05 12.55 -2.89
C ASN A 100 -1.56 11.25 -2.28
N PHE A 101 -0.45 10.77 -2.84
CA PHE A 101 0.12 9.49 -2.47
C PHE A 101 0.71 9.48 -1.06
N PRO A 102 0.63 8.36 -0.33
CA PRO A 102 1.36 8.21 0.92
C PRO A 102 2.87 8.30 0.71
N ALA A 103 3.61 8.65 1.75
CA ALA A 103 5.05 8.40 1.77
C ALA A 103 5.27 6.88 1.71
N SER A 104 6.35 6.43 1.10
CA SER A 104 6.55 4.99 0.92
C SER A 104 8.02 4.62 0.77
N ALA A 105 8.36 3.41 1.22
CA ALA A 105 9.58 2.71 0.84
C ALA A 105 9.18 1.42 0.14
N LEU A 106 9.91 1.06 -0.90
CA LEU A 106 9.74 -0.20 -1.65
C LEU A 106 11.01 -1.03 -1.46
N ILE A 107 10.87 -2.20 -0.84
CA ILE A 107 12.00 -3.01 -0.38
C ILE A 107 11.87 -4.41 -0.95
N THR A 108 12.95 -4.92 -1.55
CA THR A 108 13.02 -6.31 -1.97
C THR A 108 13.50 -7.17 -0.80
N VAL A 109 12.81 -8.28 -0.56
CA VAL A 109 13.11 -9.21 0.53
C VAL A 109 13.30 -10.62 -0.02
N ALA A 110 13.95 -11.48 0.76
CA ALA A 110 14.21 -12.86 0.36
C ALA A 110 12.95 -13.71 0.26
N GLY A 111 11.92 -13.38 1.04
CA GLY A 111 10.64 -14.10 1.03
C GLY A 111 9.70 -13.51 2.07
N LEU A 112 8.46 -13.93 2.01
CA LEU A 112 7.41 -13.55 2.93
C LEU A 112 6.97 -14.78 3.74
N ALA A 113 5.83 -14.69 4.45
CA ALA A 113 5.41 -15.76 5.34
C ALA A 113 5.20 -17.10 4.62
N ARG A 114 4.82 -17.06 3.32
CA ARG A 114 4.61 -18.26 2.49
C ARG A 114 5.21 -18.03 1.10
N PRO A 115 5.67 -19.12 0.43
CA PRO A 115 6.37 -18.99 -0.86
C PRO A 115 5.56 -18.35 -1.99
N GLU A 116 4.23 -18.53 -2.00
CA GLU A 116 3.35 -17.96 -3.02
C GLU A 116 3.10 -16.46 -2.85
N MET A 117 3.44 -15.89 -1.70
CA MET A 117 3.28 -14.46 -1.44
C MET A 117 4.38 -13.66 -2.10
N LEU A 118 4.03 -12.73 -2.97
CA LEU A 118 4.96 -11.92 -3.76
C LEU A 118 5.06 -10.48 -3.27
N VAL A 119 4.08 -10.02 -2.52
CA VAL A 119 3.99 -8.65 -2.03
C VAL A 119 3.34 -8.60 -0.65
N GLU A 120 3.85 -7.72 0.19
CA GLU A 120 3.24 -7.38 1.47
C GLU A 120 3.25 -5.86 1.61
N VAL A 121 2.19 -5.29 2.14
CA VAL A 121 2.09 -3.85 2.40
C VAL A 121 1.70 -3.63 3.85
N GLN A 122 2.44 -2.77 4.53
CA GLN A 122 2.21 -2.32 5.89
C GLN A 122 2.14 -0.79 5.87
N GLY A 123 1.31 -0.21 6.74
CA GLY A 123 1.23 1.24 6.73
C GLY A 123 0.51 1.84 7.92
N ILE A 124 0.38 3.16 7.87
CA ILE A 124 -0.27 3.97 8.88
C ILE A 124 -1.22 4.92 8.18
N ALA A 125 -2.42 5.07 8.72
CA ALA A 125 -3.40 6.04 8.25
C ALA A 125 -3.71 7.05 9.36
N VAL A 126 -4.17 8.24 8.97
CA VAL A 126 -4.65 9.25 9.90
C VAL A 126 -6.01 9.71 9.42
N ILE A 127 -7.01 9.64 10.29
CA ILE A 127 -8.39 10.04 9.98
C ILE A 127 -8.86 11.13 10.93
N ALA A 128 -9.75 11.95 10.41
CA ALA A 128 -10.29 13.08 11.19
C ALA A 128 -11.09 12.65 12.43
#